data_1243d523c7639601fcbc909007a176fe
#
_entry.id   1243d523c7639601fcbc909007a176fe
#
_cell.length_a   1.000
_cell.length_b   1.000
_cell.length_c   1.000
_cell.angle_alpha   90.00
_cell.angle_beta   90.00
_cell.angle_gamma   90.00
#
_symmetry.space_group_name_H-M   'P 1'
#
loop_
_entity.id
_entity.type
_entity.pdbx_description
1 polymer ?
#
loop_
_entity_poly.entity_id
_entity_poly.type
_entity_poly.pdbx_seq_one_letter_code
_entity_poly.pdbx_strand_id
1 'polypeptide(L)'
;PLLSVLVNSLKEGIGFYVQAISTPYVVSALLVTLLATVIAVVVNTFFGICAAWLLTKFSFRGKQILATLIDIPFSISPVIVGLSYLMTFGRLGWFYPAIRAFNQFFGTNIRITFAIPGVVLATIFVTFPFVSREILPVLNAQGKDEEEAAALMGAKGFTIFRKITLPQMKWGLIYGIILCAARALGEFGAVNALSKTRGETFTLPLEIDALYMSGTDTSVTASFAVSSLLVIIAIVILFVRNVLEHRDGKEKKVCM
;
A
#
# COMPACT_ATOMS: atom_id res chain seq x y z
N PRO A 1 -11.29 14.72 -16.77
CA PRO A 1 -11.03 13.27 -16.95
C PRO A 1 -11.93 12.42 -16.03
N LEU A 2 -11.99 12.70 -14.68
CA LEU A 2 -12.81 11.89 -13.75
C LEU A 2 -14.30 11.90 -14.07
N LEU A 3 -14.85 13.07 -14.40
CA LEU A 3 -16.25 13.19 -14.84
C LEU A 3 -16.51 12.36 -16.12
N SER A 4 -15.57 12.35 -17.05
CA SER A 4 -15.67 11.53 -18.27
C SER A 4 -15.76 10.04 -17.94
N VAL A 5 -15.00 9.54 -16.97
CA VAL A 5 -15.07 8.15 -16.51
C VAL A 5 -16.46 7.84 -15.95
N LEU A 6 -16.99 8.71 -15.08
CA LEU A 6 -18.32 8.52 -14.48
C LEU A 6 -19.45 8.59 -15.52
N VAL A 7 -19.39 9.52 -16.48
CA VAL A 7 -20.41 9.63 -17.53
C VAL A 7 -20.37 8.42 -18.46
N ASN A 8 -19.17 8.01 -18.93
CA ASN A 8 -19.05 6.87 -19.83
C ASN A 8 -19.35 5.52 -19.14
N SER A 9 -19.18 5.44 -17.82
CA SER A 9 -19.54 4.21 -17.07
C SER A 9 -21.04 3.92 -17.09
N LEU A 10 -21.88 4.94 -17.26
CA LEU A 10 -23.35 4.81 -17.30
C LEU A 10 -23.94 4.89 -18.72
N LYS A 11 -23.10 4.96 -19.75
CA LYS A 11 -23.53 5.14 -21.16
C LYS A 11 -24.53 4.04 -21.61
N GLU A 12 -24.33 2.81 -21.18
CA GLU A 12 -25.18 1.65 -21.51
C GLU A 12 -26.26 1.34 -20.46
N GLY A 13 -26.42 2.26 -19.49
CA GLY A 13 -27.42 2.16 -18.44
C GLY A 13 -26.93 1.41 -17.19
N ILE A 14 -27.74 1.56 -16.11
CA ILE A 14 -27.41 1.02 -14.78
C ILE A 14 -27.36 -0.52 -14.78
N GLY A 15 -28.20 -1.18 -15.59
CA GLY A 15 -28.22 -2.65 -15.69
C GLY A 15 -26.89 -3.21 -16.20
N PHE A 16 -26.34 -2.62 -17.26
CA PHE A 16 -25.02 -2.98 -17.79
C PHE A 16 -23.90 -2.68 -16.77
N TYR A 17 -23.97 -1.55 -16.09
CA TYR A 17 -23.02 -1.16 -15.05
C TYR A 17 -22.94 -2.22 -13.94
N VAL A 18 -24.08 -2.64 -13.39
CA VAL A 18 -24.13 -3.67 -12.35
C VAL A 18 -23.61 -5.01 -12.87
N GLN A 19 -23.98 -5.39 -14.10
CA GLN A 19 -23.51 -6.63 -14.71
C GLN A 19 -21.99 -6.61 -14.91
N ALA A 20 -21.42 -5.50 -15.39
CA ALA A 20 -19.97 -5.34 -15.61
C ALA A 20 -19.17 -5.50 -14.30
N ILE A 21 -19.63 -4.86 -13.22
CA ILE A 21 -18.95 -4.96 -11.90
C ILE A 21 -19.13 -6.35 -11.27
N SER A 22 -20.24 -7.02 -11.52
CA SER A 22 -20.53 -8.33 -10.93
C SER A 22 -19.89 -9.50 -11.68
N THR A 23 -19.11 -9.25 -12.74
CA THR A 23 -18.41 -10.33 -13.44
C THR A 23 -17.42 -11.03 -12.51
N PRO A 24 -17.30 -12.37 -12.57
CA PRO A 24 -16.38 -13.12 -11.70
C PRO A 24 -14.94 -12.62 -11.75
N TYR A 25 -14.48 -12.17 -12.92
CA TYR A 25 -13.14 -11.61 -13.12
C TYR A 25 -12.93 -10.30 -12.34
N VAL A 26 -13.90 -9.39 -12.40
CA VAL A 26 -13.84 -8.10 -11.67
C VAL A 26 -13.92 -8.33 -10.16
N VAL A 27 -14.81 -9.22 -9.71
CA VAL A 27 -14.93 -9.56 -8.28
C VAL A 27 -13.64 -10.20 -7.77
N SER A 28 -13.04 -11.15 -8.51
CA SER A 28 -11.75 -11.74 -8.16
C SER A 28 -10.65 -10.68 -8.10
N ALA A 29 -10.56 -9.79 -9.10
CA ALA A 29 -9.58 -8.71 -9.15
C ALA A 29 -9.75 -7.72 -7.98
N LEU A 30 -10.99 -7.41 -7.59
CA LEU A 30 -11.29 -6.58 -6.42
C LEU A 30 -10.80 -7.26 -5.13
N LEU A 31 -11.07 -8.56 -4.95
CA LEU A 31 -10.61 -9.31 -3.78
C LEU A 31 -9.09 -9.37 -3.69
N VAL A 32 -8.39 -9.62 -4.81
CA VAL A 32 -6.93 -9.62 -4.85
C VAL A 32 -6.37 -8.23 -4.51
N THR A 33 -6.98 -7.16 -5.04
CA THR A 33 -6.58 -5.79 -4.73
C THR A 33 -6.75 -5.46 -3.25
N LEU A 34 -7.90 -5.80 -2.67
CA LEU A 34 -8.17 -5.58 -1.25
C LEU A 34 -7.23 -6.40 -0.36
N LEU A 35 -7.02 -7.67 -0.69
CA LEU A 35 -6.09 -8.54 0.04
C LEU A 35 -4.67 -7.97 0.03
N ALA A 36 -4.16 -7.63 -1.16
CA ALA A 36 -2.82 -7.05 -1.30
C ALA A 36 -2.70 -5.73 -0.55
N THR A 37 -3.72 -4.87 -0.63
CA THR A 37 -3.76 -3.59 0.09
C THR A 37 -3.74 -3.78 1.61
N VAL A 38 -4.61 -4.65 2.15
CA VAL A 38 -4.67 -4.89 3.61
C VAL A 38 -3.34 -5.44 4.12
N ILE A 39 -2.77 -6.43 3.46
CA ILE A 39 -1.48 -7.00 3.87
C ILE A 39 -0.38 -5.94 3.78
N ALA A 40 -0.31 -5.17 2.68
CA ALA A 40 0.68 -4.12 2.51
C ALA A 40 0.55 -3.04 3.59
N VAL A 41 -0.66 -2.59 3.90
CA VAL A 41 -0.91 -1.60 4.96
C VAL A 41 -0.46 -2.12 6.32
N VAL A 42 -0.82 -3.35 6.70
CA VAL A 42 -0.44 -3.94 7.99
C VAL A 42 1.08 -4.04 8.11
N VAL A 43 1.74 -4.60 7.09
CA VAL A 43 3.20 -4.77 7.07
C VAL A 43 3.90 -3.41 7.09
N ASN A 44 3.50 -2.48 6.23
CA ASN A 44 4.11 -1.15 6.14
C ASN A 44 3.84 -0.29 7.36
N THR A 45 2.72 -0.48 8.05
CA THR A 45 2.43 0.16 9.33
C THR A 45 3.42 -0.29 10.39
N PHE A 46 3.61 -1.61 10.53
CA PHE A 46 4.55 -2.15 11.51
C PHE A 46 5.99 -1.68 11.24
N PHE A 47 6.49 -1.89 10.03
CA PHE A 47 7.85 -1.49 9.67
C PHE A 47 8.03 0.03 9.61
N GLY A 48 7.01 0.78 9.20
CA GLY A 48 7.02 2.24 9.16
C GLY A 48 7.13 2.88 10.54
N ILE A 49 6.40 2.32 11.54
CA ILE A 49 6.52 2.73 12.94
C ILE A 49 7.94 2.42 13.45
N CYS A 50 8.44 1.21 13.23
CA CYS A 50 9.79 0.82 13.66
C CYS A 50 10.86 1.72 13.02
N ALA A 51 10.75 1.98 11.72
CA ALA A 51 11.68 2.82 10.97
C ALA A 51 11.66 4.27 11.47
N ALA A 52 10.47 4.86 11.60
CA ALA A 52 10.33 6.24 12.08
C ALA A 52 10.83 6.40 13.52
N TRP A 53 10.50 5.47 14.40
CA TRP A 53 10.98 5.46 15.79
C TRP A 53 12.50 5.33 15.86
N LEU A 54 13.08 4.38 15.10
CA LEU A 54 14.54 4.19 15.05
C LEU A 54 15.25 5.43 14.51
N LEU A 55 14.74 6.02 13.44
CA LEU A 55 15.34 7.20 12.81
C LEU A 55 15.17 8.49 13.63
N THR A 56 14.19 8.61 14.52
CA THR A 56 13.98 9.84 15.30
C THR A 56 14.65 9.77 16.66
N LYS A 57 14.50 8.65 17.36
CA LYS A 57 14.88 8.57 18.77
C LYS A 57 16.31 8.09 19.01
N PHE A 58 16.90 7.38 18.05
CA PHE A 58 18.24 6.82 18.20
C PHE A 58 19.26 7.54 17.30
N SER A 59 20.51 7.67 17.80
CA SER A 59 21.67 8.11 17.06
C SER A 59 22.60 6.91 16.83
N PHE A 60 22.81 6.52 15.59
CA PHE A 60 23.70 5.42 15.22
C PHE A 60 24.41 5.68 13.90
N ARG A 61 25.57 5.03 13.71
CA ARG A 61 26.30 5.11 12.44
C ARG A 61 25.46 4.43 11.34
N GLY A 62 25.26 5.15 10.20
CA GLY A 62 24.44 4.63 9.10
C GLY A 62 22.97 5.06 9.11
N LYS A 63 22.53 5.89 10.07
CA LYS A 63 21.19 6.44 10.14
C LYS A 63 20.73 7.06 8.80
N GLN A 64 21.60 7.83 8.16
CA GLN A 64 21.30 8.50 6.90
C GLN A 64 21.19 7.50 5.74
N ILE A 65 22.01 6.44 5.74
CA ILE A 65 21.93 5.35 4.76
C ILE A 65 20.58 4.65 4.89
N LEU A 66 20.16 4.33 6.12
CA LEU A 66 18.86 3.70 6.35
C LEU A 66 17.70 4.59 5.89
N ALA A 67 17.74 5.88 6.17
CA ALA A 67 16.74 6.83 5.69
C ALA A 67 16.65 6.84 4.14
N THR A 68 17.81 6.89 3.48
CA THR A 68 17.88 6.83 2.01
C THR A 68 17.34 5.50 1.46
N LEU A 69 17.66 4.37 2.11
CA LEU A 69 17.15 3.05 1.70
C LEU A 69 15.62 2.97 1.79
N ILE A 70 15.03 3.57 2.83
CA ILE A 70 13.56 3.63 2.98
C ILE A 70 12.94 4.45 1.84
N ASP A 71 13.63 5.45 1.34
CA ASP A 71 13.14 6.33 0.28
C ASP A 71 13.37 5.81 -1.15
N ILE A 72 14.17 4.75 -1.32
CA ILE A 72 14.45 4.13 -2.63
C ILE A 72 13.18 3.82 -3.44
N PRO A 73 12.09 3.24 -2.87
CA PRO A 73 10.88 2.94 -3.61
C PRO A 73 10.22 4.14 -4.30
N PHE A 74 10.42 5.35 -3.78
CA PHE A 74 9.93 6.57 -4.45
C PHE A 74 10.73 6.96 -5.68
N SER A 75 12.01 6.61 -5.70
CA SER A 75 12.93 7.00 -6.78
C SER A 75 12.94 6.02 -7.95
N ILE A 76 12.44 4.81 -7.75
CA ILE A 76 12.45 3.75 -8.76
C ILE A 76 11.07 3.62 -9.39
N SER A 77 11.02 3.49 -10.72
CA SER A 77 9.76 3.20 -11.41
C SER A 77 9.15 1.88 -10.90
N PRO A 78 7.85 1.84 -10.57
CA PRO A 78 7.18 0.61 -10.15
C PRO A 78 7.33 -0.55 -11.16
N VAL A 79 7.38 -0.25 -12.45
CA VAL A 79 7.58 -1.26 -13.51
C VAL A 79 8.96 -1.94 -13.35
N ILE A 80 10.00 -1.14 -13.08
CA ILE A 80 11.36 -1.67 -12.85
C ILE A 80 11.38 -2.52 -11.59
N VAL A 81 10.66 -2.13 -10.54
CA VAL A 81 10.49 -2.93 -9.32
C VAL A 81 9.88 -4.29 -9.66
N GLY A 82 8.78 -4.33 -10.41
CA GLY A 82 8.15 -5.58 -10.80
C GLY A 82 9.06 -6.49 -11.63
N LEU A 83 9.81 -5.92 -12.58
CA LEU A 83 10.81 -6.66 -13.36
C LEU A 83 11.95 -7.17 -12.49
N SER A 84 12.44 -6.39 -11.54
CA SER A 84 13.48 -6.81 -10.60
C SER A 84 13.03 -8.00 -9.75
N TYR A 85 11.78 -7.98 -9.26
CA TYR A 85 11.20 -9.13 -8.57
C TYR A 85 11.10 -10.37 -9.46
N LEU A 86 10.69 -10.18 -10.73
CA LEU A 86 10.63 -11.27 -11.70
C LEU A 86 12.02 -11.88 -11.95
N MET A 87 13.05 -11.04 -12.11
CA MET A 87 14.44 -11.49 -12.32
C MET A 87 15.04 -12.14 -11.06
N THR A 88 14.63 -11.71 -9.88
CA THR A 88 15.13 -12.23 -8.59
C THR A 88 14.48 -13.54 -8.20
N PHE A 89 13.15 -13.64 -8.30
CA PHE A 89 12.36 -14.78 -7.82
C PHE A 89 11.84 -15.69 -8.93
N GLY A 90 12.03 -15.31 -10.21
CA GLY A 90 11.68 -16.14 -11.36
C GLY A 90 12.54 -17.38 -11.48
N ARG A 91 12.20 -18.29 -12.40
CA ARG A 91 12.89 -19.59 -12.59
C ARG A 91 14.40 -19.48 -12.85
N LEU A 92 14.86 -18.37 -13.40
CA LEU A 92 16.26 -18.05 -13.66
C LEU A 92 16.87 -17.12 -12.59
N GLY A 93 16.10 -16.79 -11.55
CA GLY A 93 16.49 -15.85 -10.52
C GLY A 93 17.35 -16.46 -9.43
N TRP A 94 18.10 -15.60 -8.75
CA TRP A 94 19.06 -15.99 -7.71
C TRP A 94 18.39 -16.67 -6.51
N PHE A 95 17.16 -16.30 -6.17
CA PHE A 95 16.42 -16.87 -5.05
C PHE A 95 15.59 -18.11 -5.40
N TYR A 96 15.48 -18.46 -6.69
CA TYR A 96 14.71 -19.65 -7.10
C TYR A 96 15.19 -20.95 -6.46
N PRO A 97 16.53 -21.24 -6.38
CA PRO A 97 17.02 -22.45 -5.71
C PRO A 97 16.61 -22.51 -4.23
N ALA A 98 16.64 -21.37 -3.52
CA ALA A 98 16.25 -21.30 -2.12
C ALA A 98 14.74 -21.56 -1.93
N ILE A 99 13.90 -20.98 -2.78
CA ILE A 99 12.45 -21.21 -2.77
C ILE A 99 12.16 -22.69 -3.05
N ARG A 100 12.85 -23.29 -4.00
CA ARG A 100 12.70 -24.70 -4.35
C ARG A 100 13.11 -25.61 -3.19
N ALA A 101 14.24 -25.32 -2.55
CA ALA A 101 14.70 -26.07 -1.37
C ALA A 101 13.70 -25.96 -0.20
N PHE A 102 13.18 -24.77 0.04
CA PHE A 102 12.13 -24.51 1.04
C PHE A 102 10.87 -25.34 0.75
N ASN A 103 10.39 -25.30 -0.50
CA ASN A 103 9.21 -26.05 -0.92
C ASN A 103 9.41 -27.58 -0.77
N GLN A 104 10.61 -28.08 -1.07
CA GLN A 104 10.94 -29.50 -0.90
C GLN A 104 10.99 -29.89 0.59
N PHE A 105 11.56 -29.03 1.43
CA PHE A 105 11.70 -29.31 2.87
C PHE A 105 10.34 -29.29 3.59
N PHE A 106 9.46 -28.33 3.28
CA PHE A 106 8.16 -28.16 3.94
C PHE A 106 7.00 -28.82 3.20
N GLY A 107 7.23 -29.47 2.04
CA GLY A 107 6.15 -30.06 1.23
C GLY A 107 5.17 -29.02 0.67
N THR A 108 5.58 -27.76 0.53
CA THR A 108 4.75 -26.65 0.05
C THR A 108 4.99 -26.38 -1.43
N ASN A 109 4.11 -25.63 -2.08
CA ASN A 109 4.28 -25.20 -3.47
C ASN A 109 4.13 -23.67 -3.55
N ILE A 110 4.96 -22.96 -2.80
CA ILE A 110 4.97 -21.50 -2.80
C ILE A 110 5.62 -21.01 -4.09
N ARG A 111 4.85 -20.19 -4.83
CA ARG A 111 5.31 -19.45 -6.01
C ARG A 111 5.22 -17.98 -5.70
N ILE A 112 6.28 -17.23 -5.99
CA ILE A 112 6.30 -15.77 -5.84
C ILE A 112 5.91 -15.12 -7.16
N THR A 113 6.55 -15.51 -8.26
CA THR A 113 6.23 -14.98 -9.59
C THR A 113 4.93 -15.58 -10.13
N PHE A 114 4.12 -14.72 -10.75
CA PHE A 114 2.81 -15.06 -11.32
C PHE A 114 1.84 -15.66 -10.30
N ALA A 115 1.94 -15.22 -9.04
CA ALA A 115 1.11 -15.65 -7.94
C ALA A 115 0.83 -14.47 -6.99
N ILE A 116 -0.19 -14.60 -6.15
CA ILE A 116 -0.62 -13.58 -5.17
C ILE A 116 0.56 -13.09 -4.29
N PRO A 117 1.47 -13.96 -3.77
CA PRO A 117 2.59 -13.48 -2.96
C PRO A 117 3.48 -12.46 -3.67
N GLY A 118 3.70 -12.60 -4.97
CA GLY A 118 4.47 -11.63 -5.75
C GLY A 118 3.78 -10.28 -5.87
N VAL A 119 2.46 -10.29 -6.08
CA VAL A 119 1.63 -9.07 -6.09
C VAL A 119 1.73 -8.35 -4.76
N VAL A 120 1.58 -9.08 -3.66
CA VAL A 120 1.65 -8.54 -2.29
C VAL A 120 3.03 -7.95 -2.00
N LEU A 121 4.11 -8.68 -2.30
CA LEU A 121 5.48 -8.21 -2.06
C LEU A 121 5.79 -6.94 -2.86
N ALA A 122 5.38 -6.88 -4.13
CA ALA A 122 5.57 -5.69 -4.95
C ALA A 122 4.79 -4.49 -4.40
N THR A 123 3.55 -4.70 -3.97
CA THR A 123 2.72 -3.65 -3.37
C THR A 123 3.33 -3.15 -2.05
N ILE A 124 3.80 -4.06 -1.17
CA ILE A 124 4.50 -3.70 0.07
C ILE A 124 5.70 -2.82 -0.25
N PHE A 125 6.56 -3.23 -1.18
CA PHE A 125 7.78 -2.49 -1.51
C PHE A 125 7.47 -1.08 -2.02
N VAL A 126 6.56 -0.96 -3.00
CA VAL A 126 6.22 0.34 -3.61
C VAL A 126 5.57 1.29 -2.60
N THR A 127 4.81 0.75 -1.64
CA THR A 127 4.09 1.56 -0.64
C THR A 127 4.83 1.67 0.70
N PHE A 128 6.02 1.07 0.84
CA PHE A 128 6.79 1.01 2.08
C PHE A 128 7.07 2.38 2.73
N PRO A 129 7.50 3.43 1.99
CA PRO A 129 7.88 4.69 2.62
C PRO A 129 6.71 5.56 3.09
N PHE A 130 5.46 5.29 2.67
CA PHE A 130 4.34 6.18 2.96
C PHE A 130 4.08 6.35 4.46
N VAL A 131 4.07 5.26 5.23
CA VAL A 131 3.80 5.32 6.67
C VAL A 131 4.94 6.00 7.43
N SER A 132 6.19 5.62 7.14
CA SER A 132 7.35 6.21 7.82
C SER A 132 7.48 7.71 7.56
N ARG A 133 7.22 8.17 6.33
CA ARG A 133 7.31 9.58 5.96
C ARG A 133 6.28 10.47 6.66
N GLU A 134 5.09 9.98 6.93
CA GLU A 134 4.07 10.73 7.68
C GLU A 134 4.37 10.78 9.18
N ILE A 135 5.01 9.75 9.73
CA ILE A 135 5.34 9.70 11.16
C ILE A 135 6.61 10.52 11.47
N LEU A 136 7.63 10.48 10.61
CA LEU A 136 8.94 11.11 10.84
C LEU A 136 8.86 12.60 11.22
N PRO A 137 8.14 13.50 10.49
CA PRO A 137 8.06 14.91 10.84
C PRO A 137 7.35 15.12 12.17
N VAL A 138 6.34 14.31 12.49
CA VAL A 138 5.60 14.42 13.76
C VAL A 138 6.53 14.11 14.93
N LEU A 139 7.26 13.00 14.90
CA LEU A 139 8.19 12.62 15.96
C LEU A 139 9.40 13.57 16.07
N ASN A 140 9.87 14.12 14.94
CA ASN A 140 10.95 15.12 14.97
C ASN A 140 10.51 16.43 15.60
N ALA A 141 9.25 16.87 15.36
CA ALA A 141 8.73 18.11 15.94
C ALA A 141 8.50 18.02 17.46
N GLN A 142 8.20 16.83 17.97
CA GLN A 142 7.94 16.62 19.39
C GLN A 142 9.21 16.52 20.25
N GLY A 143 10.35 16.21 19.66
CA GLY A 143 11.62 16.07 20.40
C GLY A 143 11.67 14.79 21.24
N LYS A 144 12.46 14.82 22.34
CA LYS A 144 12.69 13.68 23.24
C LYS A 144 12.41 13.97 24.71
N ASP A 145 12.07 15.20 25.04
CA ASP A 145 12.01 15.69 26.43
C ASP A 145 11.05 14.90 27.31
N GLU A 146 9.85 14.57 26.79
CA GLU A 146 8.86 13.80 27.53
C GLU A 146 9.29 12.34 27.77
N GLU A 147 10.00 11.74 26.79
CA GLU A 147 10.52 10.38 26.92
C GLU A 147 11.68 10.32 27.91
N GLU A 148 12.56 11.32 27.90
CA GLU A 148 13.68 11.44 28.85
C GLU A 148 13.15 11.69 30.28
N ALA A 149 12.18 12.57 30.46
CA ALA A 149 11.54 12.80 31.76
C ALA A 149 10.89 11.51 32.30
N ALA A 150 10.19 10.76 31.48
CA ALA A 150 9.60 9.48 31.87
C ALA A 150 10.67 8.42 32.23
N ALA A 151 11.78 8.40 31.51
CA ALA A 151 12.91 7.51 31.82
C ALA A 151 13.55 7.86 33.16
N LEU A 152 13.72 9.14 33.47
CA LEU A 152 14.18 9.60 34.79
C LEU A 152 13.25 9.22 35.94
N MET A 153 11.94 9.14 35.67
CA MET A 153 10.95 8.65 36.63
C MET A 153 10.90 7.10 36.72
N GLY A 154 11.81 6.37 36.05
CA GLY A 154 11.93 4.92 36.12
C GLY A 154 11.00 4.15 35.15
N ALA A 155 10.40 4.82 34.19
CA ALA A 155 9.57 4.14 33.20
C ALA A 155 10.43 3.26 32.25
N LYS A 156 9.98 2.03 32.01
CA LYS A 156 10.65 1.11 31.06
C LYS A 156 10.41 1.53 29.60
N GLY A 157 11.36 1.25 28.70
CA GLY A 157 11.30 1.66 27.31
C GLY A 157 10.01 1.28 26.58
N PHE A 158 9.46 0.08 26.79
CA PHE A 158 8.17 -0.32 26.22
C PHE A 158 6.99 0.50 26.78
N THR A 159 7.05 0.90 28.06
CA THR A 159 6.03 1.76 28.68
C THR A 159 6.07 3.16 28.09
N ILE A 160 7.28 3.71 27.87
CA ILE A 160 7.48 5.00 27.23
C ILE A 160 6.94 4.95 25.79
N PHE A 161 7.32 3.95 25.00
CA PHE A 161 6.82 3.78 23.64
C PHE A 161 5.28 3.74 23.60
N ARG A 162 4.65 2.90 24.42
CA ARG A 162 3.20 2.70 24.38
C ARG A 162 2.41 3.89 24.90
N LYS A 163 2.90 4.58 25.94
CA LYS A 163 2.15 5.64 26.66
C LYS A 163 2.49 7.05 26.18
N ILE A 164 3.66 7.25 25.57
CA ILE A 164 4.14 8.56 25.13
C ILE A 164 4.33 8.56 23.61
N THR A 165 5.27 7.80 23.08
CA THR A 165 5.64 7.84 21.66
C THR A 165 4.49 7.47 20.72
N LEU A 166 3.78 6.37 21.00
CA LEU A 166 2.69 5.88 20.12
C LEU A 166 1.47 6.83 20.09
N PRO A 167 0.98 7.37 21.23
CA PRO A 167 -0.08 8.39 21.21
C PRO A 167 0.33 9.68 20.51
N GLN A 168 1.57 10.11 20.65
CA GLN A 168 2.09 11.32 20.00
C GLN A 168 2.11 11.19 18.49
N MET A 169 2.48 10.04 17.92
CA MET A 169 2.51 9.83 16.46
C MET A 169 1.15 9.45 15.86
N LYS A 170 0.09 9.34 16.68
CA LYS A 170 -1.24 8.84 16.27
C LYS A 170 -1.75 9.44 14.97
N TRP A 171 -1.71 10.75 14.83
CA TRP A 171 -2.23 11.43 13.64
C TRP A 171 -1.35 11.18 12.41
N GLY A 172 -0.04 11.26 12.53
CA GLY A 172 0.89 10.90 11.44
C GLY A 172 0.72 9.45 11.01
N LEU A 173 0.50 8.54 11.98
CA LEU A 173 0.24 7.14 11.70
C LEU A 173 -1.06 6.93 10.92
N ILE A 174 -2.16 7.57 11.33
CA ILE A 174 -3.46 7.48 10.63
C ILE A 174 -3.32 7.99 9.19
N TYR A 175 -2.67 9.14 8.98
CA TYR A 175 -2.45 9.68 7.65
C TYR A 175 -1.57 8.78 6.79
N GLY A 176 -0.49 8.25 7.36
CA GLY A 176 0.38 7.29 6.68
C GLY A 176 -0.35 6.03 6.24
N ILE A 177 -1.22 5.48 7.09
CA ILE A 177 -2.08 4.33 6.76
C ILE A 177 -3.02 4.65 5.59
N ILE A 178 -3.69 5.80 5.62
CA ILE A 178 -4.63 6.22 4.58
C ILE A 178 -3.90 6.40 3.24
N LEU A 179 -2.75 7.06 3.23
CA LEU A 179 -1.96 7.27 2.02
C LEU A 179 -1.39 5.96 1.48
N CYS A 180 -0.91 5.08 2.35
CA CYS A 180 -0.44 3.75 1.98
C CYS A 180 -1.56 2.94 1.32
N ALA A 181 -2.76 2.94 1.91
CA ALA A 181 -3.93 2.25 1.35
C ALA A 181 -4.34 2.82 -0.01
N ALA A 182 -4.44 4.15 -0.13
CA ALA A 182 -4.80 4.81 -1.38
C ALA A 182 -3.80 4.48 -2.51
N ARG A 183 -2.50 4.46 -2.19
CA ARG A 183 -1.44 4.13 -3.15
C ARG A 183 -1.45 2.65 -3.53
N ALA A 184 -1.70 1.76 -2.56
CA ALA A 184 -1.75 0.31 -2.78
C ALA A 184 -2.92 -0.11 -3.68
N LEU A 185 -4.11 0.51 -3.51
CA LEU A 185 -5.30 0.23 -4.35
C LEU A 185 -5.08 0.56 -5.83
N GLY A 186 -4.28 1.58 -6.13
CA GLY A 186 -3.96 2.00 -7.49
C GLY A 186 -2.66 1.40 -8.06
N GLU A 187 -2.08 0.37 -7.42
CA GLU A 187 -0.83 -0.20 -7.92
C GLU A 187 -1.05 -1.00 -9.20
N PHE A 188 -0.38 -0.56 -10.26
CA PHE A 188 -0.43 -1.16 -11.60
C PHE A 188 0.95 -1.61 -12.06
N GLY A 189 1.94 -0.73 -12.00
CA GLY A 189 3.22 -0.90 -12.68
C GLY A 189 4.01 -2.13 -12.23
N ALA A 190 4.19 -2.30 -10.93
CA ALA A 190 4.95 -3.43 -10.38
C ALA A 190 4.15 -4.74 -10.49
N VAL A 191 2.84 -4.66 -10.28
CA VAL A 191 1.96 -5.82 -10.35
C VAL A 191 1.82 -6.33 -11.78
N ASN A 192 1.81 -5.47 -12.79
CA ASN A 192 1.70 -5.88 -14.20
C ASN A 192 2.83 -6.83 -14.63
N ALA A 193 4.04 -6.67 -14.11
CA ALA A 193 5.14 -7.59 -14.41
C ALA A 193 4.96 -8.97 -13.72
N LEU A 194 4.35 -9.01 -12.54
CA LEU A 194 4.27 -10.18 -11.66
C LEU A 194 2.94 -10.93 -11.74
N SER A 195 1.91 -10.33 -12.35
CA SER A 195 0.58 -10.89 -12.47
C SER A 195 0.25 -11.13 -13.94
N LYS A 196 -0.08 -12.37 -14.32
CA LYS A 196 -0.36 -12.74 -15.70
C LYS A 196 -1.65 -13.56 -15.88
N THR A 197 -2.28 -13.98 -14.79
CA THR A 197 -3.46 -14.85 -14.85
C THR A 197 -4.70 -14.05 -14.46
N ARG A 198 -5.52 -13.73 -15.46
CA ARG A 198 -6.82 -13.08 -15.26
C ARG A 198 -7.75 -13.98 -14.45
N GLY A 199 -8.42 -13.40 -13.45
CA GLY A 199 -9.30 -14.13 -12.54
C GLY A 199 -8.62 -14.77 -11.33
N GLU A 200 -7.27 -14.85 -11.29
CA GLU A 200 -6.52 -15.41 -10.16
C GLU A 200 -5.60 -14.38 -9.50
N THR A 201 -4.79 -13.68 -10.30
CA THR A 201 -3.74 -12.78 -9.81
C THR A 201 -3.91 -11.33 -10.24
N PHE A 202 -4.86 -11.04 -11.13
CA PHE A 202 -5.10 -9.67 -11.58
C PHE A 202 -5.62 -8.81 -10.42
N THR A 203 -5.06 -7.62 -10.32
CA THR A 203 -5.61 -6.53 -9.51
C THR A 203 -6.64 -5.74 -10.32
N LEU A 204 -7.43 -4.93 -9.65
CA LEU A 204 -8.48 -4.15 -10.31
C LEU A 204 -7.92 -3.21 -11.41
N PRO A 205 -6.78 -2.50 -11.22
CA PRO A 205 -6.15 -1.74 -12.31
C PRO A 205 -5.74 -2.60 -13.52
N LEU A 206 -5.27 -3.84 -13.30
CA LEU A 206 -4.94 -4.76 -14.40
C LEU A 206 -6.17 -5.27 -15.13
N GLU A 207 -7.26 -5.52 -14.43
CA GLU A 207 -8.52 -5.92 -15.04
C GLU A 207 -9.12 -4.79 -15.88
N ILE A 208 -9.02 -3.54 -15.42
CA ILE A 208 -9.41 -2.35 -16.19
C ILE A 208 -8.62 -2.26 -17.49
N ASP A 209 -7.30 -2.43 -17.41
CA ASP A 209 -6.42 -2.41 -18.58
C ASP A 209 -6.77 -3.53 -19.56
N ALA A 210 -6.99 -4.76 -19.09
CA ALA A 210 -7.38 -5.90 -19.90
C ALA A 210 -8.73 -5.69 -20.61
N LEU A 211 -9.71 -5.10 -19.93
CA LEU A 211 -11.00 -4.77 -20.49
C LEU A 211 -10.85 -3.68 -21.57
N TYR A 212 -10.07 -2.66 -21.31
CA TYR A 212 -9.83 -1.57 -22.26
C TYR A 212 -9.10 -2.05 -23.52
N MET A 213 -8.05 -2.85 -23.35
CA MET A 213 -7.23 -3.39 -24.44
C MET A 213 -7.95 -4.42 -25.31
N SER A 214 -9.06 -5.00 -24.85
CA SER A 214 -9.87 -5.92 -25.66
C SER A 214 -10.58 -5.23 -26.84
N GLY A 215 -10.75 -3.89 -26.79
CA GLY A 215 -11.12 -3.05 -27.94
C GLY A 215 -12.55 -3.16 -28.42
N THR A 216 -13.43 -3.96 -27.78
CA THR A 216 -14.85 -3.98 -28.13
C THR A 216 -15.61 -2.87 -27.41
N ASP A 217 -16.61 -2.26 -28.04
CA ASP A 217 -17.38 -1.15 -27.43
C ASP A 217 -17.94 -1.51 -26.04
N THR A 218 -18.42 -2.71 -25.89
CA THR A 218 -18.96 -3.21 -24.61
C THR A 218 -17.88 -3.37 -23.55
N SER A 219 -16.69 -3.88 -23.90
CA SER A 219 -15.59 -4.04 -22.94
C SER A 219 -14.95 -2.71 -22.57
N VAL A 220 -14.87 -1.77 -23.49
CA VAL A 220 -14.42 -0.40 -23.20
C VAL A 220 -15.41 0.27 -22.24
N THR A 221 -16.71 0.16 -22.46
CA THR A 221 -17.72 0.67 -21.50
C THR A 221 -17.61 -0.04 -20.14
N ALA A 222 -17.37 -1.35 -20.11
CA ALA A 222 -17.13 -2.10 -18.88
C ALA A 222 -15.85 -1.62 -18.16
N SER A 223 -14.77 -1.28 -18.89
CA SER A 223 -13.56 -0.72 -18.29
C SER A 223 -13.83 0.61 -17.57
N PHE A 224 -14.69 1.48 -18.15
CA PHE A 224 -15.13 2.71 -17.48
C PHE A 224 -15.97 2.42 -16.24
N ALA A 225 -16.86 1.40 -16.29
CA ALA A 225 -17.65 1.00 -15.12
C ALA A 225 -16.76 0.52 -13.97
N VAL A 226 -15.76 -0.34 -14.24
CA VAL A 226 -14.82 -0.83 -13.22
C VAL A 226 -13.88 0.30 -12.76
N SER A 227 -13.46 1.20 -13.65
CA SER A 227 -12.67 2.38 -13.28
C SER A 227 -13.43 3.31 -12.35
N SER A 228 -14.73 3.50 -12.57
CA SER A 228 -15.56 4.34 -11.69
C SER A 228 -15.61 3.81 -10.26
N LEU A 229 -15.55 2.50 -10.06
CA LEU A 229 -15.49 1.88 -8.74
C LEU A 229 -14.19 2.28 -8.00
N LEU A 230 -13.05 2.26 -8.67
CA LEU A 230 -11.79 2.74 -8.08
C LEU A 230 -11.84 4.23 -7.76
N VAL A 231 -12.44 5.04 -8.64
CA VAL A 231 -12.62 6.49 -8.42
C VAL A 231 -13.48 6.74 -7.18
N ILE A 232 -14.59 6.01 -7.02
CA ILE A 232 -15.46 6.13 -5.85
C ILE A 232 -14.71 5.74 -4.57
N ILE A 233 -13.97 4.62 -4.58
CA ILE A 233 -13.15 4.20 -3.43
C ILE A 233 -12.11 5.26 -3.08
N ALA A 234 -11.42 5.84 -4.07
CA ALA A 234 -10.44 6.89 -3.86
C ALA A 234 -11.07 8.16 -3.26
N ILE A 235 -12.25 8.57 -3.74
CA ILE A 235 -13.00 9.73 -3.20
C ILE A 235 -13.39 9.47 -1.74
N VAL A 236 -13.88 8.27 -1.42
CA VAL A 236 -14.22 7.90 -0.04
C VAL A 236 -13.01 7.98 0.88
N ILE A 237 -11.85 7.45 0.45
CA ILE A 237 -10.60 7.51 1.21
C ILE A 237 -10.16 8.97 1.45
N LEU A 238 -10.21 9.81 0.41
CA LEU A 238 -9.87 11.24 0.52
C LEU A 238 -10.84 11.98 1.44
N PHE A 239 -12.13 11.66 1.37
CA PHE A 239 -13.13 12.24 2.27
C PHE A 239 -12.88 11.84 3.73
N VAL A 240 -12.60 10.57 3.99
CA VAL A 240 -12.21 10.09 5.34
C VAL A 240 -10.97 10.82 5.85
N ARG A 241 -9.94 10.97 5.00
CA ARG A 241 -8.75 11.75 5.32
C ARG A 241 -9.11 13.18 5.73
N ASN A 242 -9.88 13.88 4.92
CA ASN A 242 -10.25 15.29 5.18
C ASN A 242 -11.05 15.47 6.49
N VAL A 243 -11.98 14.55 6.77
CA VAL A 243 -12.72 14.54 8.05
C VAL A 243 -11.80 14.35 9.25
N LEU A 244 -10.81 13.49 9.13
CA LEU A 244 -9.83 13.24 10.19
C LEU A 244 -8.88 14.44 10.39
N GLU A 245 -8.43 15.09 9.33
CA GLU A 245 -7.62 16.32 9.39
C GLU A 245 -8.37 17.45 10.13
N HIS A 246 -9.66 17.61 9.88
CA HIS A 246 -10.48 18.58 10.59
C HIS A 246 -10.60 18.30 12.10
N ARG A 247 -10.60 17.04 12.50
CA ARG A 247 -10.61 16.63 13.91
C ARG A 247 -9.28 16.92 14.60
N ASP A 248 -8.15 16.59 13.97
CA ASP A 248 -6.81 16.89 14.49
C ASP A 248 -6.61 18.41 14.72
N GLY A 249 -7.03 19.23 13.75
CA GLY A 249 -6.98 20.69 13.87
C GLY A 249 -7.82 21.28 15.01
N LYS A 250 -8.91 20.60 15.40
CA LYS A 250 -9.72 21.00 16.57
C LYS A 250 -9.08 20.58 17.90
N GLU A 251 -8.51 19.36 17.98
CA GLU A 251 -7.80 18.90 19.17
C GLU A 251 -6.61 19.80 19.51
N LYS A 252 -5.82 20.22 18.51
CA LYS A 252 -4.69 21.14 18.71
C LYS A 252 -5.11 22.53 19.21
N LYS A 253 -6.29 23.03 18.81
CA LYS A 253 -6.82 24.34 19.27
C LYS A 253 -7.39 24.30 20.71
N VAL A 254 -7.75 23.13 21.21
CA VAL A 254 -8.26 22.98 22.58
C VAL A 254 -7.12 22.81 23.60
N CYS A 255 -5.94 22.37 23.16
CA CYS A 255 -4.77 22.18 24.01
C CYS A 255 -3.85 23.41 24.09
N MET A 256 -4.13 24.50 23.35
CA MET A 256 -3.51 25.82 23.48
C MET A 256 -4.37 26.76 24.34
#